data_371bff351f20b8faad2adfafcb634e70
#
_entry.id   371bff351f20b8faad2adfafcb634e70
#
_cell.length_a   1.000
_cell.length_b   1.000
_cell.length_c   1.000
_cell.angle_alpha   90.00
_cell.angle_beta   90.00
_cell.angle_gamma   90.00
#
_symmetry.space_group_name_H-M   'P 1'
#
loop_
_entity.id
_entity.type
_entity.pdbx_description
1 polymer ?
#
loop_
_entity_poly.entity_id
_entity_poly.type
_entity_poly.pdbx_seq_one_letter_code
_entity_poly.pdbx_strand_id
1 'polypeptide(L)'
;MHDVKTRETFTAEHHALLFAWIAREAIVRIGEEEAAPVIRAAVRLYGEQRGHRMALRAQQDGQPLSMASYLSYREWEVPVGEMQQTGLPWRGDLRTQVRRCCWATTWQQEGLTDYGKYYCQEIDKAVVRGFNPDLIVDVKGTRTNGSRMCQFIYHGAFEGTLVHEEAQRDQEKRIFPWSYHAAHLFATMRAVLQREMGSAGFAASQTALEIFAVRFGTAMVDVLAGDASTDFDVLPEGR
;
A
#
# COMPACT_ATOMS: atom_id res chain seq x y z
N MET A 1 16.31 -6.27 -36.68
CA MET A 1 16.64 -5.48 -35.49
C MET A 1 15.33 -5.31 -34.71
N HIS A 2 15.11 -6.12 -33.69
CA HIS A 2 13.94 -6.02 -32.83
C HIS A 2 14.22 -4.96 -31.78
N ASP A 3 13.44 -3.90 -31.84
CA ASP A 3 13.39 -2.83 -30.86
C ASP A 3 13.01 -3.43 -29.49
N VAL A 4 14.00 -3.54 -28.60
CA VAL A 4 13.76 -3.89 -27.21
C VAL A 4 13.15 -2.63 -26.57
N LYS A 5 11.81 -2.49 -26.67
CA LYS A 5 11.08 -1.55 -25.85
C LYS A 5 11.47 -1.85 -24.39
N THR A 6 12.26 -0.97 -23.79
CA THR A 6 12.44 -0.91 -22.35
C THR A 6 11.05 -0.85 -21.72
N ARG A 7 10.58 -1.97 -21.16
CA ARG A 7 9.36 -1.98 -20.35
C ARG A 7 9.63 -1.03 -19.19
N GLU A 8 8.99 0.13 -19.22
CA GLU A 8 8.99 1.04 -18.09
C GLU A 8 8.51 0.26 -16.86
N THR A 9 9.37 0.15 -15.87
CA THR A 9 9.11 -0.68 -14.70
C THR A 9 8.45 0.18 -13.62
N PHE A 10 7.25 -0.17 -13.21
CA PHE A 10 6.60 0.45 -12.05
C PHE A 10 7.46 0.28 -10.78
N THR A 11 7.44 1.30 -9.93
CA THR A 11 8.14 1.34 -8.65
C THR A 11 7.24 1.86 -7.53
N ALA A 12 7.72 1.84 -6.30
CA ALA A 12 7.04 2.47 -5.17
C ALA A 12 6.82 3.99 -5.36
N GLU A 13 7.69 4.67 -6.14
CA GLU A 13 7.52 6.09 -6.49
C GLU A 13 6.24 6.31 -7.30
N HIS A 14 6.02 5.50 -8.35
CA HIS A 14 4.82 5.58 -9.18
C HIS A 14 3.55 5.39 -8.36
N HIS A 15 3.55 4.41 -7.46
CA HIS A 15 2.45 4.16 -6.53
C HIS A 15 2.22 5.35 -5.58
N ALA A 16 3.29 5.92 -5.02
CA ALA A 16 3.21 7.06 -4.10
C ALA A 16 2.62 8.30 -4.78
N LEU A 17 3.12 8.63 -5.99
CA LEU A 17 2.67 9.80 -6.75
C LEU A 17 1.23 9.65 -7.22
N LEU A 18 0.86 8.47 -7.72
CA LEU A 18 -0.52 8.19 -8.13
C LEU A 18 -1.50 8.43 -6.98
N PHE A 19 -1.20 7.88 -5.79
CA PHE A 19 -2.02 8.12 -4.60
C PHE A 19 -2.16 9.61 -4.28
N ALA A 20 -1.03 10.32 -4.20
CA ALA A 20 -1.03 11.71 -3.76
C ALA A 20 -1.74 12.63 -4.77
N TRP A 21 -1.63 12.37 -6.06
CA TRP A 21 -2.37 13.10 -7.09
C TRP A 21 -3.88 12.84 -7.01
N ILE A 22 -4.31 11.58 -6.83
CA ILE A 22 -5.73 11.29 -6.62
C ILE A 22 -6.26 12.02 -5.39
N ALA A 23 -5.54 11.96 -4.28
CA ALA A 23 -5.94 12.63 -3.03
C ALA A 23 -6.00 14.16 -3.21
N ARG A 24 -5.01 14.76 -3.89
CA ARG A 24 -4.99 16.19 -4.19
C ARG A 24 -6.18 16.60 -5.04
N GLU A 25 -6.45 15.87 -6.11
CA GLU A 25 -7.52 16.19 -7.03
C GLU A 25 -8.90 16.02 -6.38
N ALA A 26 -9.07 15.09 -5.45
CA ALA A 26 -10.28 14.96 -4.65
C ALA A 26 -10.49 16.20 -3.75
N ILE A 27 -9.43 16.61 -3.03
CA ILE A 27 -9.47 17.78 -2.13
C ILE A 27 -9.73 19.08 -2.90
N VAL A 28 -9.10 19.26 -4.06
CA VAL A 28 -9.30 20.46 -4.89
C VAL A 28 -10.76 20.59 -5.34
N ARG A 29 -11.48 19.48 -5.53
CA ARG A 29 -12.86 19.49 -6.05
C ARG A 29 -13.93 19.71 -5.01
N ILE A 30 -13.78 19.18 -3.81
CA ILE A 30 -14.83 19.24 -2.78
C ILE A 30 -14.37 19.78 -1.43
N GLY A 31 -13.10 20.19 -1.33
CA GLY A 31 -12.49 20.64 -0.07
C GLY A 31 -11.95 19.50 0.79
N GLU A 32 -11.02 19.86 1.70
CA GLU A 32 -10.33 18.88 2.55
C GLU A 32 -11.28 18.20 3.55
N GLU A 33 -12.21 18.97 4.11
CA GLU A 33 -13.13 18.48 5.15
C GLU A 33 -14.00 17.33 4.63
N GLU A 34 -14.52 17.44 3.41
CA GLU A 34 -15.36 16.42 2.78
C GLU A 34 -14.52 15.30 2.14
N ALA A 35 -13.41 15.62 1.52
CA ALA A 35 -12.58 14.63 0.80
C ALA A 35 -11.77 13.71 1.73
N ALA A 36 -11.24 14.23 2.84
CA ALA A 36 -10.33 13.46 3.69
C ALA A 36 -10.94 12.18 4.29
N PRO A 37 -12.22 12.15 4.77
CA PRO A 37 -12.85 10.92 5.21
C PRO A 37 -12.96 9.87 4.11
N VAL A 38 -13.29 10.30 2.88
CA VAL A 38 -13.45 9.42 1.71
C VAL A 38 -12.09 8.84 1.27
N ILE A 39 -11.06 9.69 1.19
CA ILE A 39 -9.69 9.26 0.88
C ILE A 39 -9.23 8.21 1.89
N ARG A 40 -9.41 8.45 3.19
CA ARG A 40 -9.05 7.48 4.24
C ARG A 40 -9.85 6.18 4.14
N ALA A 41 -11.15 6.25 3.81
CA ALA A 41 -11.96 5.06 3.59
C ALA A 41 -11.44 4.23 2.41
N ALA A 42 -11.02 4.87 1.33
CA ALA A 42 -10.41 4.19 0.19
C ALA A 42 -9.07 3.54 0.53
N VAL A 43 -8.21 4.21 1.32
CA VAL A 43 -6.96 3.61 1.81
C VAL A 43 -7.22 2.44 2.73
N ARG A 44 -8.23 2.53 3.61
CA ARG A 44 -8.63 1.39 4.46
C ARG A 44 -9.04 0.19 3.64
N LEU A 45 -9.92 0.37 2.67
CA LEU A 45 -10.35 -0.73 1.79
C LEU A 45 -9.16 -1.34 1.04
N TYR A 46 -8.31 -0.51 0.43
CA TYR A 46 -7.10 -0.97 -0.24
C TYR A 46 -6.18 -1.80 0.67
N GLY A 47 -5.99 -1.33 1.91
CA GLY A 47 -5.17 -2.04 2.90
C GLY A 47 -5.80 -3.35 3.36
N GLU A 48 -7.12 -3.36 3.60
CA GLU A 48 -7.86 -4.56 4.00
C GLU A 48 -7.82 -5.65 2.92
N GLN A 49 -8.02 -5.28 1.65
CA GLN A 49 -7.90 -6.22 0.53
C GLN A 49 -6.50 -6.85 0.45
N ARG A 50 -5.45 -6.07 0.68
CA ARG A 50 -4.07 -6.58 0.76
C ARG A 50 -3.90 -7.56 1.91
N GLY A 51 -4.34 -7.16 3.10
CA GLY A 51 -4.28 -8.03 4.28
C GLY A 51 -5.04 -9.33 4.07
N HIS A 52 -6.23 -9.27 3.47
CA HIS A 52 -7.03 -10.45 3.15
C HIS A 52 -6.29 -11.43 2.21
N ARG A 53 -5.68 -10.95 1.13
CA ARG A 53 -4.86 -11.82 0.25
C ARG A 53 -3.68 -12.45 0.99
N MET A 54 -3.02 -11.70 1.89
CA MET A 54 -1.95 -12.25 2.74
C MET A 54 -2.50 -13.36 3.65
N ALA A 55 -3.71 -13.18 4.21
CA ALA A 55 -4.37 -14.18 5.03
C ALA A 55 -4.73 -15.44 4.23
N LEU A 56 -5.28 -15.28 3.03
CA LEU A 56 -5.59 -16.41 2.14
C LEU A 56 -4.34 -17.26 1.85
N ARG A 57 -3.19 -16.62 1.61
CA ARG A 57 -1.92 -17.35 1.42
C ARG A 57 -1.47 -18.08 2.67
N ALA A 58 -1.52 -17.40 3.83
CA ALA A 58 -1.18 -18.03 5.09
C ALA A 58 -2.04 -19.27 5.33
N GLN A 59 -3.34 -19.19 5.06
CA GLN A 59 -4.27 -20.31 5.18
C GLN A 59 -3.95 -21.45 4.18
N GLN A 60 -3.63 -21.12 2.93
CA GLN A 60 -3.19 -22.12 1.94
C GLN A 60 -1.92 -22.86 2.38
N ASP A 61 -1.01 -22.15 3.05
CA ASP A 61 0.23 -22.72 3.60
C ASP A 61 0.00 -23.42 4.97
N GLY A 62 -1.25 -23.50 5.45
CA GLY A 62 -1.59 -24.09 6.76
C GLY A 62 -1.09 -23.30 7.96
N GLN A 63 -0.79 -22.00 7.77
CA GLN A 63 -0.28 -21.14 8.83
C GLN A 63 -1.40 -20.47 9.62
N PRO A 64 -1.23 -20.28 10.93
CA PRO A 64 -2.19 -19.55 11.75
C PRO A 64 -2.19 -18.05 11.34
N LEU A 65 -3.34 -17.39 11.45
CA LEU A 65 -3.44 -15.95 11.21
C LEU A 65 -2.95 -15.13 12.42
N SER A 66 -1.71 -15.38 12.86
CA SER A 66 -1.03 -14.69 13.94
C SER A 66 -0.28 -13.45 13.47
N MET A 67 0.17 -12.60 14.40
CA MET A 67 1.04 -11.46 14.07
C MET A 67 2.38 -11.91 13.49
N ALA A 68 2.93 -13.03 13.93
CA ALA A 68 4.14 -13.62 13.37
C ALA A 68 3.96 -14.00 11.90
N SER A 69 2.83 -14.65 11.56
CA SER A 69 2.49 -14.97 10.17
C SER A 69 2.30 -13.71 9.34
N TYR A 70 1.54 -12.70 9.84
CA TYR A 70 1.38 -11.42 9.17
C TYR A 70 2.73 -10.79 8.76
N LEU A 71 3.68 -10.77 9.67
CA LEU A 71 5.02 -10.20 9.43
C LEU A 71 5.84 -11.00 8.41
N SER A 72 5.48 -12.26 8.17
CA SER A 72 6.16 -13.15 7.21
C SER A 72 5.56 -13.10 5.80
N TYR A 73 4.31 -12.63 5.64
CA TYR A 73 3.60 -12.59 4.36
C TYR A 73 3.63 -11.19 3.76
N ARG A 74 4.68 -10.88 2.98
CA ARG A 74 4.79 -9.60 2.27
C ARG A 74 4.30 -9.73 0.83
N GLU A 75 3.70 -8.66 0.29
CA GLU A 75 3.28 -8.59 -1.10
C GLU A 75 4.17 -7.69 -1.97
N TRP A 76 5.07 -6.92 -1.39
CA TRP A 76 5.93 -5.98 -2.09
C TRP A 76 7.32 -5.89 -1.46
N GLU A 77 8.25 -5.44 -2.26
CA GLU A 77 9.60 -5.08 -1.84
C GLU A 77 10.05 -3.79 -2.52
N VAL A 78 11.05 -3.16 -1.96
CA VAL A 78 11.71 -1.99 -2.55
C VAL A 78 13.21 -2.23 -2.63
N PRO A 79 13.90 -1.56 -3.57
CA PRO A 79 15.34 -1.66 -3.70
C PRO A 79 16.06 -1.37 -2.38
N VAL A 80 17.21 -2.02 -2.19
CA VAL A 80 18.03 -1.83 -1.01
C VAL A 80 18.37 -0.36 -0.84
N GLY A 81 18.16 0.17 0.36
CA GLY A 81 18.44 1.57 0.69
C GLY A 81 17.25 2.53 0.51
N GLU A 82 16.18 2.14 -0.16
CA GLU A 82 14.97 2.98 -0.28
C GLU A 82 14.11 2.97 0.99
N MET A 83 14.23 1.91 1.79
CA MET A 83 13.62 1.81 3.10
C MET A 83 14.66 1.44 4.17
N GLN A 84 14.67 2.17 5.28
CA GLN A 84 15.48 1.86 6.46
C GLN A 84 14.56 1.57 7.62
N GLN A 85 14.40 0.29 7.92
CA GLN A 85 13.60 -0.20 9.02
C GLN A 85 14.48 -0.99 10.00
N THR A 86 14.30 -0.73 11.29
CA THR A 86 14.89 -1.51 12.38
C THR A 86 13.79 -2.05 13.26
N GLY A 87 13.97 -3.25 13.80
CA GLY A 87 13.02 -3.89 14.69
C GLY A 87 13.71 -4.41 15.96
N LEU A 88 13.04 -4.31 17.09
CA LEU A 88 13.50 -4.83 18.38
C LEU A 88 12.36 -5.59 19.07
N PRO A 89 12.59 -6.86 19.45
CA PRO A 89 11.66 -7.60 20.30
C PRO A 89 11.53 -6.93 21.68
N TRP A 90 10.28 -6.84 22.18
CA TRP A 90 10.02 -6.28 23.49
C TRP A 90 8.79 -6.92 24.13
N ARG A 91 8.97 -7.77 25.13
CA ARG A 91 7.88 -8.37 25.92
C ARG A 91 6.80 -9.05 25.09
N GLY A 92 7.18 -9.84 24.09
CA GLY A 92 6.26 -10.52 23.18
C GLY A 92 5.88 -9.69 21.94
N ASP A 93 6.11 -8.39 21.94
CA ASP A 93 5.84 -7.48 20.84
C ASP A 93 7.06 -7.28 19.92
N LEU A 94 6.83 -6.82 18.69
CA LEU A 94 7.87 -6.27 17.83
C LEU A 94 7.69 -4.74 17.73
N ARG A 95 8.70 -4.01 18.17
CA ARG A 95 8.78 -2.55 17.99
C ARG A 95 9.63 -2.23 16.78
N THR A 96 9.08 -1.49 15.81
CA THR A 96 9.82 -1.10 14.63
C THR A 96 9.92 0.40 14.49
N GLN A 97 11.01 0.84 13.85
CA GLN A 97 11.26 2.24 13.48
C GLN A 97 11.63 2.29 12.00
N VAL A 98 10.95 3.15 11.23
CA VAL A 98 11.27 3.41 9.84
C VAL A 98 11.83 4.82 9.71
N ARG A 99 13.14 4.92 9.51
CA ARG A 99 13.85 6.21 9.41
C ARG A 99 13.87 6.75 7.99
N ARG A 100 13.88 5.88 6.99
CA ARG A 100 13.74 6.21 5.57
C ARG A 100 12.59 5.40 5.01
N CYS A 101 11.71 6.03 4.27
CA CYS A 101 10.56 5.42 3.62
C CYS A 101 10.44 6.03 2.22
N CYS A 102 10.43 5.21 1.17
CA CYS A 102 10.35 5.66 -0.21
C CYS A 102 9.11 6.52 -0.46
N TRP A 103 7.94 6.14 0.04
CA TRP A 103 6.72 6.96 -0.08
C TRP A 103 6.88 8.36 0.53
N ALA A 104 7.26 8.42 1.80
CA ALA A 104 7.42 9.71 2.49
C ALA A 104 8.52 10.57 1.84
N THR A 105 9.58 9.95 1.33
CA THR A 105 10.66 10.64 0.61
C THR A 105 10.15 11.22 -0.72
N THR A 106 9.43 10.43 -1.50
CA THR A 106 8.80 10.87 -2.76
C THR A 106 7.85 12.04 -2.51
N TRP A 107 6.93 11.91 -1.55
CA TRP A 107 5.99 13.01 -1.26
C TRP A 107 6.67 14.28 -0.77
N GLN A 108 7.74 14.14 0.01
CA GLN A 108 8.52 15.30 0.47
C GLN A 108 9.23 16.00 -0.69
N GLN A 109 9.84 15.24 -1.60
CA GLN A 109 10.55 15.77 -2.76
C GLN A 109 9.61 16.48 -3.76
N GLU A 110 8.41 15.95 -3.92
CA GLU A 110 7.40 16.47 -4.85
C GLU A 110 6.42 17.48 -4.22
N GLY A 111 6.61 17.85 -2.94
CA GLY A 111 5.72 18.79 -2.23
C GLY A 111 4.30 18.23 -1.98
N LEU A 112 4.15 16.91 -1.89
CA LEU A 112 2.86 16.22 -1.77
C LEU A 112 2.62 15.60 -0.38
N THR A 113 3.40 15.96 0.63
CA THR A 113 3.31 15.39 1.99
C THR A 113 1.92 15.58 2.60
N ASP A 114 1.27 16.74 2.36
CA ASP A 114 -0.07 17.03 2.88
C ASP A 114 -1.16 16.10 2.34
N TYR A 115 -0.93 15.50 1.18
CA TYR A 115 -1.81 14.49 0.59
C TYR A 115 -1.38 13.08 0.98
N GLY A 116 -0.07 12.79 0.99
CA GLY A 116 0.50 11.52 1.41
C GLY A 116 0.17 11.14 2.86
N LYS A 117 -0.09 12.13 3.73
CA LYS A 117 -0.46 11.89 5.14
C LYS A 117 -1.65 10.97 5.30
N TYR A 118 -2.66 11.04 4.43
CA TYR A 118 -3.87 10.21 4.50
C TYR A 118 -3.60 8.73 4.28
N TYR A 119 -2.61 8.41 3.44
CA TYR A 119 -2.16 7.04 3.26
C TYR A 119 -1.55 6.47 4.55
N CYS A 120 -0.59 7.19 5.12
CA CYS A 120 0.11 6.75 6.34
C CYS A 120 -0.77 6.72 7.60
N GLN A 121 -1.88 7.43 7.61
CA GLN A 121 -2.85 7.39 8.72
C GLN A 121 -3.59 6.06 8.82
N GLU A 122 -3.78 5.37 7.69
CA GLU A 122 -4.70 4.23 7.60
C GLU A 122 -4.02 2.92 7.20
N ILE A 123 -3.05 2.95 6.27
CA ILE A 123 -2.58 1.76 5.56
C ILE A 123 -2.08 0.64 6.47
N ASP A 124 -1.23 0.96 7.44
CA ASP A 124 -0.60 -0.08 8.27
C ASP A 124 -1.63 -0.84 9.11
N LYS A 125 -2.58 -0.09 9.73
CA LYS A 125 -3.68 -0.68 10.49
C LYS A 125 -4.66 -1.45 9.60
N ALA A 126 -4.91 -0.94 8.40
CA ALA A 126 -5.83 -1.57 7.47
C ALA A 126 -5.31 -2.91 6.96
N VAL A 127 -4.02 -3.01 6.61
CA VAL A 127 -3.41 -4.28 6.18
C VAL A 127 -3.45 -5.32 7.32
N VAL A 128 -3.10 -4.92 8.55
CA VAL A 128 -3.19 -5.83 9.72
C VAL A 128 -4.62 -6.31 9.93
N ARG A 129 -5.62 -5.40 9.89
CA ARG A 129 -7.03 -5.74 10.08
C ARG A 129 -7.56 -6.65 8.96
N GLY A 130 -7.15 -6.43 7.72
CA GLY A 130 -7.51 -7.29 6.59
C GLY A 130 -6.90 -8.69 6.69
N PHE A 131 -5.73 -8.82 7.31
CA PHE A 131 -5.12 -10.12 7.57
C PHE A 131 -5.85 -10.88 8.69
N ASN A 132 -6.08 -10.22 9.82
CA ASN A 132 -6.89 -10.74 10.92
C ASN A 132 -7.37 -9.56 11.78
N PRO A 133 -8.70 -9.35 11.93
CA PRO A 133 -9.26 -8.22 12.68
C PRO A 133 -8.92 -8.22 14.18
N ASP A 134 -8.52 -9.37 14.75
CA ASP A 134 -8.15 -9.49 16.16
C ASP A 134 -6.69 -9.04 16.42
N LEU A 135 -5.88 -8.84 15.39
CA LEU A 135 -4.50 -8.37 15.52
C LEU A 135 -4.46 -6.85 15.72
N ILE A 136 -3.50 -6.43 16.55
CA ILE A 136 -3.34 -5.02 16.90
C ILE A 136 -1.95 -4.52 16.47
N VAL A 137 -1.93 -3.41 15.76
CA VAL A 137 -0.73 -2.62 15.52
C VAL A 137 -0.95 -1.18 15.99
N ASP A 138 -0.05 -0.70 16.84
CA ASP A 138 0.00 0.70 17.21
C ASP A 138 0.89 1.49 16.27
N VAL A 139 0.39 2.59 15.73
CA VAL A 139 1.16 3.59 14.98
C VAL A 139 1.37 4.79 15.88
N LYS A 140 2.58 4.94 16.43
CA LYS A 140 2.91 6.00 17.41
C LYS A 140 3.31 7.31 16.76
N GLY A 141 3.72 7.28 15.50
CA GLY A 141 4.06 8.45 14.71
C GLY A 141 4.42 8.07 13.28
N THR A 142 4.22 8.99 12.35
CA THR A 142 4.59 8.81 10.94
C THR A 142 5.40 10.01 10.45
N ARG A 143 6.26 9.78 9.45
CA ARG A 143 7.06 10.84 8.83
C ARG A 143 6.20 11.92 8.16
N THR A 144 4.99 11.56 7.73
CA THR A 144 4.03 12.46 7.08
C THR A 144 3.24 13.32 8.07
N ASN A 145 3.31 13.04 9.38
CA ASN A 145 2.71 13.90 10.42
C ASN A 145 3.74 14.65 11.27
N GLY A 146 4.94 14.87 10.71
CA GLY A 146 6.00 15.65 11.36
C GLY A 146 6.95 14.85 12.25
N SER A 147 6.76 13.55 12.41
CA SER A 147 7.68 12.72 13.16
C SER A 147 8.97 12.46 12.38
N ARG A 148 10.13 12.40 13.06
CA ARG A 148 11.43 12.10 12.43
C ARG A 148 11.47 10.69 11.81
N MET A 149 10.66 9.76 12.32
CA MET A 149 10.55 8.37 11.88
C MET A 149 9.13 7.86 12.10
N CYS A 150 8.73 6.83 11.34
CA CYS A 150 7.54 6.08 11.68
C CYS A 150 7.86 5.08 12.79
N GLN A 151 6.93 4.89 13.72
CA GLN A 151 7.10 3.98 14.85
C GLN A 151 5.86 3.09 14.99
N PHE A 152 6.10 1.79 15.04
CA PHE A 152 5.04 0.79 15.14
C PHE A 152 5.30 -0.16 16.31
N ILE A 153 4.22 -0.67 16.92
CA ILE A 153 4.24 -1.78 17.87
C ILE A 153 3.29 -2.84 17.32
N TYR A 154 3.84 -3.98 16.93
CA TYR A 154 3.09 -5.15 16.51
C TYR A 154 2.92 -6.07 17.72
N HIS A 155 1.70 -6.09 18.28
CA HIS A 155 1.41 -6.83 19.51
C HIS A 155 1.38 -8.34 19.26
N GLY A 156 1.95 -9.11 20.20
CA GLY A 156 1.98 -10.57 20.11
C GLY A 156 2.84 -11.15 18.99
N ALA A 157 3.77 -10.37 18.43
CA ALA A 157 4.62 -10.79 17.30
C ALA A 157 5.50 -12.02 17.60
N PHE A 158 5.78 -12.28 18.89
CA PHE A 158 6.58 -13.40 19.38
C PHE A 158 5.80 -14.33 20.29
N GLU A 159 4.47 -14.18 20.35
CA GLU A 159 3.58 -15.12 21.03
C GLU A 159 3.23 -16.26 20.08
N GLY A 160 3.74 -17.45 20.38
CA GLY A 160 3.54 -18.63 19.54
C GLY A 160 4.74 -18.99 18.68
N THR A 161 5.04 -20.25 18.66
CA THR A 161 6.29 -20.88 18.23
C THR A 161 6.68 -20.59 16.78
N LEU A 162 7.94 -20.22 16.57
CA LEU A 162 8.86 -20.58 15.48
C LEU A 162 8.25 -21.18 14.19
N VAL A 163 7.70 -20.34 13.33
CA VAL A 163 7.29 -20.74 11.97
C VAL A 163 8.19 -20.08 10.91
N HIS A 164 9.39 -19.62 11.30
CA HIS A 164 10.13 -18.64 10.51
C HIS A 164 11.01 -19.19 9.37
N GLU A 165 11.40 -20.46 9.38
CA GLU A 165 12.36 -20.95 8.38
C GLU A 165 11.74 -21.37 7.05
N GLU A 166 10.52 -21.92 7.06
CA GLU A 166 9.83 -22.31 5.81
C GLU A 166 9.15 -21.13 5.13
N ALA A 167 8.55 -20.23 5.91
CA ALA A 167 7.90 -19.03 5.38
C ALA A 167 8.88 -18.07 4.66
N GLN A 168 10.16 -18.05 5.05
CA GLN A 168 11.17 -17.23 4.38
C GLN A 168 11.62 -17.78 3.02
N ARG A 169 11.58 -19.11 2.81
CA ARG A 169 12.05 -19.73 1.56
C ARG A 169 11.14 -19.47 0.34
N ASP A 170 9.87 -19.17 0.56
CA ASP A 170 8.89 -18.94 -0.50
C ASP A 170 8.47 -17.46 -0.67
N GLN A 171 9.17 -16.53 -0.01
CA GLN A 171 8.82 -15.10 -0.08
C GLN A 171 8.84 -14.53 -1.51
N GLU A 172 9.77 -14.96 -2.36
CA GLU A 172 9.88 -14.48 -3.74
C GLU A 172 8.62 -14.77 -4.57
N LYS A 173 7.93 -15.88 -4.30
CA LYS A 173 6.68 -16.27 -4.99
C LYS A 173 5.47 -15.42 -4.56
N ARG A 174 5.60 -14.62 -3.49
CA ARG A 174 4.52 -13.86 -2.87
C ARG A 174 4.57 -12.37 -3.23
N ILE A 175 5.67 -11.93 -3.83
CA ILE A 175 5.86 -10.53 -4.22
C ILE A 175 5.14 -10.27 -5.54
N PHE A 176 4.23 -9.29 -5.53
CA PHE A 176 3.60 -8.79 -6.73
C PHE A 176 4.41 -7.65 -7.34
N PRO A 177 4.39 -7.48 -8.66
CA PRO A 177 5.02 -6.34 -9.31
C PRO A 177 4.34 -5.03 -8.90
N TRP A 178 5.08 -3.94 -8.93
CA TRP A 178 4.55 -2.61 -8.58
C TRP A 178 3.42 -2.15 -9.51
N SER A 179 3.37 -2.64 -10.76
CA SER A 179 2.23 -2.44 -11.66
C SER A 179 0.92 -2.96 -11.06
N TYR A 180 0.93 -4.17 -10.46
CA TYR A 180 -0.22 -4.74 -9.79
C TYR A 180 -0.66 -3.89 -8.58
N HIS A 181 0.31 -3.46 -7.75
CA HIS A 181 -0.01 -2.61 -6.58
C HIS A 181 -0.56 -1.25 -6.99
N ALA A 182 -0.03 -0.65 -8.06
CA ALA A 182 -0.51 0.63 -8.56
C ALA A 182 -1.91 0.51 -9.20
N ALA A 183 -2.16 -0.56 -9.97
CA ALA A 183 -3.48 -0.84 -10.55
C ALA A 183 -4.52 -1.11 -9.45
N HIS A 184 -4.20 -1.93 -8.45
CA HIS A 184 -5.05 -2.16 -7.28
C HIS A 184 -5.39 -0.86 -6.54
N LEU A 185 -4.36 -0.05 -6.23
CA LEU A 185 -4.57 1.25 -5.59
C LEU A 185 -5.51 2.12 -6.41
N PHE A 186 -5.25 2.25 -7.71
CA PHE A 186 -6.06 3.07 -8.60
C PHE A 186 -7.51 2.60 -8.67
N ALA A 187 -7.73 1.31 -8.88
CA ALA A 187 -9.07 0.72 -8.96
C ALA A 187 -9.87 0.96 -7.67
N THR A 188 -9.26 0.69 -6.51
CA THR A 188 -9.92 0.87 -5.21
C THR A 188 -10.21 2.35 -4.92
N MET A 189 -9.23 3.23 -5.11
CA MET A 189 -9.41 4.67 -4.92
C MET A 189 -10.52 5.20 -5.82
N ARG A 190 -10.48 4.89 -7.13
CA ARG A 190 -11.50 5.31 -8.09
C ARG A 190 -12.89 4.83 -7.71
N ALA A 191 -13.04 3.56 -7.35
CA ALA A 191 -14.33 2.98 -6.99
C ALA A 191 -14.94 3.67 -5.76
N VAL A 192 -14.14 3.87 -4.70
CA VAL A 192 -14.61 4.52 -3.47
C VAL A 192 -14.90 5.99 -3.71
N LEU A 193 -14.01 6.73 -4.36
CA LEU A 193 -14.23 8.15 -4.65
C LEU A 193 -15.48 8.36 -5.53
N GLN A 194 -15.66 7.54 -6.56
CA GLN A 194 -16.84 7.63 -7.42
C GLN A 194 -18.13 7.30 -6.67
N ARG A 195 -18.14 6.32 -5.80
CA ARG A 195 -19.30 5.95 -4.98
C ARG A 195 -19.69 7.07 -4.02
N GLU A 196 -18.70 7.65 -3.32
CA GLU A 196 -18.97 8.62 -2.23
C GLU A 196 -19.06 10.08 -2.73
N MET A 197 -18.37 10.43 -3.81
CA MET A 197 -18.28 11.79 -4.34
C MET A 197 -18.90 11.94 -5.73
N GLY A 198 -19.46 10.86 -6.31
CA GLY A 198 -20.10 10.88 -7.62
C GLY A 198 -19.15 11.31 -8.75
N SER A 199 -19.63 12.26 -9.57
CA SER A 199 -18.85 12.76 -10.72
C SER A 199 -17.56 13.48 -10.31
N ALA A 200 -17.50 14.12 -9.14
CA ALA A 200 -16.31 14.78 -8.64
C ALA A 200 -15.20 13.75 -8.32
N GLY A 201 -15.55 12.62 -7.71
CA GLY A 201 -14.61 11.54 -7.43
C GLY A 201 -14.10 10.84 -8.68
N PHE A 202 -14.97 10.62 -9.66
CA PHE A 202 -14.58 10.12 -10.97
C PHE A 202 -13.59 11.08 -11.65
N ALA A 203 -13.93 12.37 -11.72
CA ALA A 203 -13.08 13.40 -12.33
C ALA A 203 -11.72 13.53 -11.62
N ALA A 204 -11.69 13.41 -10.28
CA ALA A 204 -10.43 13.41 -9.52
C ALA A 204 -9.49 12.28 -9.98
N SER A 205 -10.03 11.07 -10.10
CA SER A 205 -9.26 9.91 -10.55
C SER A 205 -8.77 10.06 -12.00
N GLN A 206 -9.60 10.60 -12.89
CA GLN A 206 -9.22 10.83 -14.29
C GLN A 206 -8.13 11.88 -14.43
N THR A 207 -8.25 13.03 -13.75
CA THR A 207 -7.20 14.05 -13.78
C THR A 207 -5.88 13.53 -13.20
N ALA A 208 -5.92 12.70 -12.15
CA ALA A 208 -4.72 12.07 -11.63
C ALA A 208 -4.04 11.13 -12.66
N LEU A 209 -4.82 10.39 -13.48
CA LEU A 209 -4.27 9.59 -14.57
C LEU A 209 -3.68 10.45 -15.69
N GLU A 210 -4.29 11.59 -16.02
CA GLU A 210 -3.76 12.53 -17.01
C GLU A 210 -2.40 13.08 -16.54
N ILE A 211 -2.28 13.47 -15.26
CA ILE A 211 -1.03 13.91 -14.66
C ILE A 211 0.01 12.77 -14.72
N PHE A 212 -0.41 11.55 -14.39
CA PHE A 212 0.44 10.36 -14.46
C PHE A 212 0.93 10.10 -15.88
N ALA A 213 0.04 10.22 -16.88
CA ALA A 213 0.38 10.06 -18.29
C ALA A 213 1.40 11.12 -18.77
N VAL A 214 1.23 12.37 -18.35
CA VAL A 214 2.16 13.46 -18.70
C VAL A 214 3.55 13.20 -18.09
N ARG A 215 3.60 12.65 -16.87
CA ARG A 215 4.87 12.41 -16.17
C ARG A 215 5.59 11.15 -16.64
N PHE A 216 4.85 10.07 -16.89
CA PHE A 216 5.39 8.72 -17.09
C PHE A 216 5.02 8.06 -18.42
N GLY A 217 4.23 8.71 -19.24
CA GLY A 217 3.78 8.18 -20.53
C GLY A 217 2.44 7.43 -20.47
N THR A 218 1.76 7.40 -21.61
CA THR A 218 0.44 6.76 -21.76
C THR A 218 0.50 5.24 -21.64
N ALA A 219 1.62 4.62 -22.03
CA ALA A 219 1.81 3.17 -21.92
C ALA A 219 1.69 2.66 -20.47
N MET A 220 2.14 3.45 -19.48
CA MET A 220 1.97 3.09 -18.06
C MET A 220 0.51 3.25 -17.61
N VAL A 221 -0.22 4.22 -18.14
CA VAL A 221 -1.66 4.36 -17.87
C VAL A 221 -2.45 3.18 -18.41
N ASP A 222 -2.09 2.66 -19.59
CA ASP A 222 -2.74 1.50 -20.19
C ASP A 222 -2.60 0.25 -19.30
N VAL A 223 -1.47 0.10 -18.60
CA VAL A 223 -1.27 -0.97 -17.61
C VAL A 223 -2.22 -0.81 -16.43
N LEU A 224 -2.38 0.42 -15.89
CA LEU A 224 -3.31 0.69 -14.78
C LEU A 224 -4.78 0.44 -15.17
N ALA A 225 -5.13 0.73 -16.43
CA ALA A 225 -6.48 0.55 -16.95
C ALA A 225 -6.79 -0.92 -17.30
N GLY A 226 -5.79 -1.68 -17.73
CA GLY A 226 -5.94 -3.09 -18.13
C GLY A 226 -6.37 -4.01 -16.99
N ASP A 227 -6.04 -3.65 -15.76
CA ASP A 227 -6.41 -4.40 -14.54
C ASP A 227 -7.76 -3.94 -13.94
N ALA A 228 -8.51 -3.08 -14.62
CA ALA A 228 -9.76 -2.51 -14.08
C ALA A 228 -10.88 -3.53 -13.76
N SER A 229 -10.81 -4.74 -14.32
CA SER A 229 -11.73 -5.85 -14.06
C SER A 229 -11.19 -6.87 -13.05
N THR A 230 -9.99 -6.67 -12.52
CA THR A 230 -9.36 -7.59 -11.58
C THR A 230 -10.07 -7.51 -10.23
N ASP A 231 -10.48 -8.67 -9.70
CA ASP A 231 -10.91 -8.77 -8.32
C ASP A 231 -9.67 -8.81 -7.42
N PHE A 232 -9.43 -7.71 -6.73
CA PHE A 232 -8.28 -7.58 -5.82
C PHE A 232 -8.52 -8.17 -4.43
N ASP A 233 -9.68 -8.74 -4.16
CA ASP A 233 -9.99 -9.45 -2.90
C ASP A 233 -9.59 -10.93 -2.93
N VAL A 234 -9.30 -11.47 -4.10
CA VAL A 234 -8.89 -12.86 -4.28
C VAL A 234 -7.42 -12.97 -4.68
N LEU A 235 -6.84 -14.14 -4.48
CA LEU A 235 -5.49 -14.41 -4.98
C LEU A 235 -5.53 -14.49 -6.51
N PRO A 236 -4.59 -13.83 -7.23
CA PRO A 236 -4.46 -14.00 -8.66
C PRO A 236 -4.19 -15.46 -9.03
N GLU A 237 -4.80 -15.93 -10.10
CA GLU A 237 -4.59 -17.29 -10.59
C GLU A 237 -3.11 -17.57 -10.89
N GLY A 238 -2.62 -18.73 -10.43
CA GLY A 238 -1.26 -19.20 -10.70
C GLY A 238 -0.14 -18.59 -9.86
N ARG A 239 -0.48 -17.91 -8.75
CA ARG A 239 0.52 -17.37 -7.82
C ARG A 239 0.20 -17.66 -6.37
#